data_4c35ee2f06922ab7228d59a93bd08d6a
#
_entry.id   4c35ee2f06922ab7228d59a93bd08d6a
#
_cell.length_a   1.000
_cell.length_b   1.000
_cell.length_c   1.000
_cell.angle_alpha   90.00
_cell.angle_beta   90.00
_cell.angle_gamma   90.00
#
_symmetry.space_group_name_H-M   'P 1'
#
loop_
_entity.id
_entity.type
_entity.pdbx_description
1 polymer ?
#
loop_
_entity_poly.entity_id
_entity_poly.type
_entity_poly.pdbx_seq_one_letter_code
_entity_poly.pdbx_strand_id
1 'polypeptide(L)'
;EVTDSFPEPSKAPNPVTAICIVTPEKQCIVLATKNLDRKIQSKIQKQIDEHFKSIGEEFSFIFKCFDNEYDMLYTFLATFVKKFSMMTGWNFVQFDWQYIVNRCKKLGIDPSIASPIARTFGKHEFPCHVGVMDYLDIYAKWDKTVDIKEDFKLDTVGEAVVGIRKIKYEGTIQ
;
A
#
# COMPACT_ATOMS: atom_id res chain seq x y z
N GLU A 1 -22.31 -5.20 -5.91
CA GLU A 1 -22.89 -4.73 -4.64
C GLU A 1 -21.81 -3.92 -3.92
N VAL A 2 -22.08 -2.63 -3.75
CA VAL A 2 -21.26 -1.78 -2.87
C VAL A 2 -21.67 -2.15 -1.46
N THR A 3 -20.84 -2.95 -0.79
CA THR A 3 -21.06 -3.25 0.62
C THR A 3 -20.54 -2.09 1.45
N ASP A 4 -21.34 -1.59 2.39
CA ASP A 4 -20.98 -0.51 3.33
C ASP A 4 -19.86 -0.88 4.32
N SER A 5 -19.26 -2.06 4.19
CA SER A 5 -18.18 -2.56 5.04
C SER A 5 -16.93 -2.89 4.22
N PHE A 6 -15.77 -2.58 4.78
CA PHE A 6 -14.50 -3.01 4.20
C PHE A 6 -14.47 -4.53 4.04
N PRO A 7 -13.94 -5.05 2.91
CA PRO A 7 -13.84 -6.47 2.67
C PRO A 7 -12.92 -7.14 3.70
N GLU A 8 -13.33 -8.28 4.21
CA GLU A 8 -12.57 -9.05 5.18
C GLU A 8 -11.26 -9.57 4.56
N PRO A 9 -10.07 -9.20 5.10
CA PRO A 9 -8.79 -9.59 4.52
C PRO A 9 -8.57 -11.10 4.43
N SER A 10 -9.12 -11.86 5.37
CA SER A 10 -9.05 -13.34 5.36
C SER A 10 -9.77 -13.95 4.17
N LYS A 11 -10.82 -13.31 3.70
CA LYS A 11 -11.61 -13.76 2.54
C LYS A 11 -11.12 -13.18 1.22
N ALA A 12 -10.49 -12.02 1.23
CA ALA A 12 -10.00 -11.29 0.05
C ALA A 12 -10.94 -11.45 -1.17
N PRO A 13 -12.22 -11.02 -1.07
CA PRO A 13 -13.24 -11.36 -2.07
C PRO A 13 -13.02 -10.65 -3.40
N ASN A 14 -12.56 -9.41 -3.36
CA ASN A 14 -12.45 -8.54 -4.52
C ASN A 14 -11.04 -8.56 -5.11
N PRO A 15 -10.88 -8.36 -6.44
CA PRO A 15 -9.58 -8.20 -7.06
C PRO A 15 -8.83 -6.97 -6.52
N VAL A 16 -7.52 -7.10 -6.39
CA VAL A 16 -6.62 -5.96 -6.17
C VAL A 16 -6.43 -5.25 -7.51
N THR A 17 -6.87 -4.01 -7.61
CA THR A 17 -6.82 -3.25 -8.87
C THR A 17 -5.61 -2.34 -8.97
N ALA A 18 -5.04 -1.94 -7.83
CA ALA A 18 -3.83 -1.12 -7.79
C ALA A 18 -3.05 -1.32 -6.48
N ILE A 19 -1.73 -1.18 -6.56
CA ILE A 19 -0.80 -1.14 -5.43
C ILE A 19 0.07 0.10 -5.59
N CYS A 20 0.14 0.92 -4.55
CA CYS A 20 1.02 2.08 -4.49
C CYS A 20 2.18 1.81 -3.54
N ILE A 21 3.40 2.10 -4.00
CA ILE A 21 4.65 1.91 -3.27
C ILE A 21 5.37 3.25 -3.24
N VAL A 22 5.80 3.68 -2.07
CA VAL A 22 6.70 4.84 -1.92
C VAL A 22 8.04 4.32 -1.43
N THR A 23 9.13 4.66 -2.15
CA THR A 23 10.46 4.17 -1.82
C THR A 23 11.33 5.26 -1.18
N PRO A 24 12.41 4.87 -0.45
CA PRO A 24 13.37 5.83 0.09
C PRO A 24 14.07 6.67 -0.99
N GLU A 25 14.14 6.18 -2.22
CA GLU A 25 14.67 6.88 -3.38
C GLU A 25 13.68 7.91 -3.96
N LYS A 26 12.63 8.22 -3.20
CA LYS A 26 11.61 9.22 -3.56
C LYS A 26 10.85 8.86 -4.85
N GLN A 27 10.48 7.60 -4.97
CA GLN A 27 9.66 7.11 -6.08
C GLN A 27 8.26 6.75 -5.59
N CYS A 28 7.25 7.30 -6.26
CA CYS A 28 5.86 6.89 -6.13
C CYS A 28 5.54 5.92 -7.26
N ILE A 29 5.55 4.62 -6.97
CA ILE A 29 5.34 3.55 -7.95
C ILE A 29 3.91 3.06 -7.83
N VAL A 30 3.16 3.10 -8.93
CA VAL A 30 1.81 2.55 -8.99
C VAL A 30 1.79 1.38 -9.96
N LEU A 31 1.45 0.20 -9.44
CA LEU A 31 1.13 -0.99 -10.21
C LEU A 31 -0.39 -1.07 -10.32
N ALA A 32 -0.94 -1.21 -11.50
CA ALA A 32 -2.39 -1.25 -11.70
C ALA A 32 -2.81 -2.17 -12.84
N THR A 33 -4.05 -2.65 -12.77
CA THR A 33 -4.69 -3.45 -13.83
C THR A 33 -5.48 -2.61 -14.83
N LYS A 34 -5.68 -1.32 -14.53
CA LYS A 34 -6.31 -0.36 -15.46
C LYS A 34 -5.25 0.61 -15.98
N ASN A 35 -5.23 0.83 -17.28
CA ASN A 35 -4.28 1.76 -17.89
C ASN A 35 -4.66 3.21 -17.60
N LEU A 36 -3.65 4.05 -17.42
CA LEU A 36 -3.78 5.49 -17.29
C LEU A 36 -3.24 6.18 -18.56
N ASP A 37 -4.02 7.08 -19.12
CA ASP A 37 -3.58 7.95 -20.23
C ASP A 37 -2.32 8.74 -19.81
N ARG A 38 -1.41 8.95 -20.77
CA ARG A 38 -0.17 9.71 -20.54
C ARG A 38 -0.42 11.14 -20.05
N LYS A 39 -1.52 11.76 -20.49
CA LYS A 39 -1.91 13.10 -19.99
C LYS A 39 -2.27 13.06 -18.51
N ILE A 40 -2.95 12.00 -18.07
CA ILE A 40 -3.30 11.79 -16.65
C ILE A 40 -2.02 11.54 -15.85
N GLN A 41 -1.11 10.68 -16.34
CA GLN A 41 0.18 10.44 -15.69
C GLN A 41 0.99 11.72 -15.51
N SER A 42 1.06 12.58 -16.55
CA SER A 42 1.75 13.87 -16.48
C SER A 42 1.08 14.84 -15.50
N LYS A 43 -0.25 14.80 -15.38
CA LYS A 43 -0.99 15.59 -14.39
C LYS A 43 -0.67 15.12 -12.97
N ILE A 44 -0.63 13.81 -12.74
CA ILE A 44 -0.26 13.23 -11.44
C ILE A 44 1.17 13.64 -11.06
N GLN A 45 2.13 13.53 -11.99
CA GLN A 45 3.51 13.96 -11.72
C GLN A 45 3.55 15.43 -11.28
N LYS A 46 2.85 16.33 -11.98
CA LYS A 46 2.79 17.75 -11.59
C LYS A 46 2.20 17.96 -10.20
N GLN A 47 1.14 17.23 -9.85
CA GLN A 47 0.54 17.31 -8.52
C GLN A 47 1.50 16.82 -7.42
N ILE A 48 2.28 15.77 -7.71
CA ILE A 48 3.34 15.28 -6.83
C ILE A 48 4.42 16.34 -6.66
N ASP A 49 4.90 16.92 -7.77
CA ASP A 49 5.94 17.96 -7.75
C ASP A 49 5.48 19.19 -6.94
N GLU A 50 4.25 19.66 -7.16
CA GLU A 50 3.67 20.79 -6.42
C GLU A 50 3.55 20.49 -4.93
N HIS A 51 3.09 19.28 -4.56
CA HIS A 51 2.91 18.88 -3.17
C HIS A 51 4.25 18.82 -2.42
N PHE A 52 5.26 18.18 -2.99
CA PHE A 52 6.56 17.98 -2.34
C PHE A 52 7.51 19.18 -2.46
N LYS A 53 7.25 20.10 -3.40
CA LYS A 53 8.05 21.34 -3.55
C LYS A 53 8.05 22.18 -2.27
N SER A 54 6.94 22.22 -1.54
CA SER A 54 6.81 22.98 -0.30
C SER A 54 7.74 22.51 0.82
N ILE A 55 8.17 21.25 0.78
CA ILE A 55 9.09 20.64 1.74
C ILE A 55 10.50 20.41 1.18
N GLY A 56 10.78 20.95 -0.04
CA GLY A 56 12.09 20.83 -0.68
C GLY A 56 12.44 19.43 -1.18
N GLU A 57 11.43 18.60 -1.45
CA GLU A 57 11.58 17.22 -1.86
C GLU A 57 11.13 17.03 -3.32
N GLU A 58 11.79 16.14 -4.05
CA GLU A 58 11.41 15.76 -5.42
C GLU A 58 11.07 14.27 -5.46
N PHE A 59 9.89 13.94 -5.97
CA PHE A 59 9.43 12.56 -6.16
C PHE A 59 9.15 12.26 -7.62
N SER A 60 9.59 11.10 -8.09
CA SER A 60 9.23 10.61 -9.42
C SER A 60 7.98 9.74 -9.37
N PHE A 61 7.09 9.92 -10.33
CA PHE A 61 5.92 9.06 -10.52
C PHE A 61 6.22 7.97 -11.56
N ILE A 62 6.07 6.72 -11.17
CA ILE A 62 6.26 5.56 -12.03
C ILE A 62 4.96 4.79 -12.09
N PHE A 63 4.41 4.65 -13.29
CA PHE A 63 3.19 3.89 -13.52
C PHE A 63 3.47 2.64 -14.36
N LYS A 64 2.97 1.49 -13.87
CA LYS A 64 3.08 0.21 -14.57
C LYS A 64 1.71 -0.45 -14.65
N CYS A 65 1.24 -0.65 -15.89
CA CYS A 65 0.00 -1.35 -16.17
C CYS A 65 0.24 -2.84 -16.40
N PHE A 66 -0.70 -3.65 -15.94
CA PHE A 66 -0.72 -5.10 -16.13
C PHE A 66 -2.04 -5.53 -16.77
N ASP A 67 -2.01 -6.57 -17.57
CA ASP A 67 -3.19 -7.08 -18.27
C ASP A 67 -4.19 -7.76 -17.32
N ASN A 68 -3.70 -8.25 -16.18
CA ASN A 68 -4.51 -8.92 -15.17
C ASN A 68 -3.91 -8.81 -13.76
N GLU A 69 -4.71 -9.17 -12.77
CA GLU A 69 -4.35 -9.14 -11.36
C GLU A 69 -3.22 -10.12 -11.01
N TYR A 70 -3.22 -11.31 -11.62
CA TYR A 70 -2.19 -12.31 -11.36
C TYR A 70 -0.79 -11.78 -11.68
N ASP A 71 -0.60 -11.22 -12.87
CA ASP A 71 0.70 -10.68 -13.29
C ASP A 71 1.15 -9.49 -12.44
N MET A 72 0.21 -8.66 -12.03
CA MET A 72 0.46 -7.54 -11.13
C MET A 72 0.95 -8.03 -9.76
N LEU A 73 0.21 -8.94 -9.12
CA LEU A 73 0.56 -9.48 -7.79
C LEU A 73 1.84 -10.31 -7.83
N TYR A 74 2.00 -11.14 -8.86
CA TYR A 74 3.23 -11.90 -9.06
C TYR A 74 4.44 -10.98 -9.19
N THR A 75 4.33 -9.94 -10.02
CA THR A 75 5.40 -8.94 -10.19
C THR A 75 5.67 -8.19 -8.90
N PHE A 76 4.62 -7.78 -8.18
CA PHE A 76 4.77 -7.12 -6.88
C PHE A 76 5.59 -7.97 -5.91
N LEU A 77 5.25 -9.24 -5.73
CA LEU A 77 5.98 -10.15 -4.83
C LEU A 77 7.39 -10.48 -5.34
N ALA A 78 7.50 -10.97 -6.56
CA ALA A 78 8.76 -11.51 -7.09
C ALA A 78 9.80 -10.45 -7.47
N THR A 79 9.36 -9.21 -7.75
CA THR A 79 10.26 -8.15 -8.22
C THR A 79 10.43 -7.03 -7.19
N PHE A 80 9.34 -6.56 -6.59
CA PHE A 80 9.41 -5.44 -5.65
C PHE A 80 9.68 -5.91 -4.23
N VAL A 81 8.80 -6.71 -3.64
CA VAL A 81 8.94 -7.16 -2.25
C VAL A 81 10.25 -7.92 -2.04
N LYS A 82 10.66 -8.71 -3.01
CA LYS A 82 11.93 -9.47 -2.96
C LYS A 82 13.17 -8.58 -2.81
N LYS A 83 13.08 -7.31 -3.17
CA LYS A 83 14.18 -6.34 -3.07
C LYS A 83 14.10 -5.45 -1.83
N PHE A 84 12.97 -5.44 -1.14
CA PHE A 84 12.81 -4.61 0.03
C PHE A 84 13.55 -5.19 1.23
N SER A 85 14.20 -4.33 2.00
CA SER A 85 14.73 -4.67 3.33
C SER A 85 13.72 -4.39 4.44
N MET A 86 12.79 -3.49 4.20
CA MET A 86 11.74 -3.10 5.13
C MET A 86 10.44 -2.78 4.39
N MET A 87 9.31 -3.11 5.00
CA MET A 87 7.98 -2.68 4.57
C MET A 87 7.24 -2.03 5.72
N THR A 88 6.54 -0.96 5.40
CA THR A 88 5.72 -0.22 6.36
C THR A 88 4.45 0.32 5.72
N GLY A 89 3.49 0.66 6.57
CA GLY A 89 2.22 1.27 6.19
C GLY A 89 1.37 1.53 7.42
N TRP A 90 0.17 2.01 7.21
CA TRP A 90 -0.82 2.24 8.26
C TRP A 90 -1.84 1.10 8.29
N ASN A 91 -1.92 0.34 9.38
CA ASN A 91 -2.72 -0.89 9.49
C ASN A 91 -2.34 -1.96 8.43
N PHE A 92 -1.14 -1.85 7.92
CA PHE A 92 -0.63 -2.62 6.79
C PHE A 92 -0.55 -4.11 7.10
N VAL A 93 -0.11 -4.47 8.30
CA VAL A 93 0.09 -5.87 8.73
C VAL A 93 -1.23 -6.61 8.80
N GLN A 94 -2.25 -5.98 9.38
CA GLN A 94 -3.52 -6.65 9.63
C GLN A 94 -4.49 -6.58 8.43
N PHE A 95 -4.33 -5.60 7.55
CA PHE A 95 -5.24 -5.38 6.44
C PHE A 95 -4.58 -5.62 5.07
N ASP A 96 -3.71 -4.71 4.62
CA ASP A 96 -3.22 -4.72 3.24
C ASP A 96 -2.40 -5.97 2.92
N TRP A 97 -1.43 -6.30 3.79
CA TRP A 97 -0.59 -7.48 3.58
C TRP A 97 -1.38 -8.77 3.63
N GLN A 98 -2.29 -8.90 4.61
CA GLN A 98 -3.15 -10.08 4.72
C GLN A 98 -4.06 -10.25 3.50
N TYR A 99 -4.61 -9.13 3.02
CA TYR A 99 -5.44 -9.15 1.82
C TYR A 99 -4.64 -9.64 0.60
N ILE A 100 -3.45 -9.07 0.38
CA ILE A 100 -2.56 -9.45 -0.72
C ILE A 100 -2.19 -10.94 -0.64
N VAL A 101 -1.74 -11.43 0.52
CA VAL A 101 -1.36 -12.83 0.70
C VAL A 101 -2.54 -13.77 0.40
N ASN A 102 -3.71 -13.49 0.97
CA ASN A 102 -4.89 -14.31 0.74
C ASN A 102 -5.39 -14.24 -0.70
N ARG A 103 -5.25 -13.08 -1.34
CA ARG A 103 -5.59 -12.93 -2.75
C ARG A 103 -4.62 -13.70 -3.65
N CYS A 104 -3.33 -13.66 -3.37
CA CYS A 104 -2.33 -14.46 -4.06
C CYS A 104 -2.65 -15.97 -3.98
N LYS A 105 -2.96 -16.48 -2.80
CA LYS A 105 -3.36 -17.89 -2.61
C LYS A 105 -4.57 -18.28 -3.46
N LYS A 106 -5.59 -17.41 -3.53
CA LYS A 106 -6.76 -17.63 -4.39
C LYS A 106 -6.42 -17.72 -5.88
N LEU A 107 -5.41 -16.98 -6.29
CA LEU A 107 -4.94 -16.96 -7.69
C LEU A 107 -3.88 -18.05 -7.96
N GLY A 108 -3.53 -18.87 -6.98
CA GLY A 108 -2.50 -19.91 -7.11
C GLY A 108 -1.08 -19.36 -7.10
N ILE A 109 -0.87 -18.14 -6.58
CA ILE A 109 0.46 -17.56 -6.38
C ILE A 109 0.94 -17.94 -4.98
N ASP A 110 2.10 -18.61 -4.88
CA ASP A 110 2.74 -18.88 -3.61
C ASP A 110 3.40 -17.60 -3.06
N PRO A 111 2.97 -17.06 -1.90
CA PRO A 111 3.57 -15.87 -1.31
C PRO A 111 5.06 -16.00 -1.00
N SER A 112 5.59 -17.20 -0.88
CA SER A 112 7.01 -17.44 -0.61
C SER A 112 7.95 -16.95 -1.71
N ILE A 113 7.44 -16.73 -2.94
CA ILE A 113 8.20 -16.12 -4.05
C ILE A 113 8.74 -14.74 -3.74
N ALA A 114 8.09 -14.04 -2.79
CA ALA A 114 8.55 -12.73 -2.30
C ALA A 114 9.90 -12.83 -1.56
N SER A 115 10.30 -14.01 -1.09
CA SER A 115 11.56 -14.22 -0.39
C SER A 115 12.64 -14.77 -1.32
N PRO A 116 13.90 -14.25 -1.25
CA PRO A 116 15.03 -14.83 -2.00
C PRO A 116 15.30 -16.30 -1.70
N ILE A 117 14.92 -16.75 -0.51
CA ILE A 117 15.13 -18.15 -0.05
C ILE A 117 13.82 -18.94 -0.05
N ALA A 118 12.76 -18.43 -0.70
CA ALA A 118 11.43 -19.05 -0.77
C ALA A 118 10.88 -19.46 0.61
N ARG A 119 11.04 -18.59 1.61
CA ARG A 119 10.54 -18.81 2.97
C ARG A 119 9.78 -17.59 3.49
N THR A 120 8.70 -17.87 4.21
CA THR A 120 7.92 -16.90 4.97
C THR A 120 7.96 -17.22 6.46
N PHE A 121 7.60 -16.27 7.31
CA PHE A 121 7.53 -16.44 8.75
C PHE A 121 6.26 -15.83 9.35
N GLY A 122 5.92 -16.34 10.53
CA GLY A 122 4.77 -15.85 11.31
C GLY A 122 3.41 -16.17 10.68
N LYS A 123 2.36 -15.85 11.42
CA LYS A 123 0.97 -16.09 11.00
C LYS A 123 0.54 -15.30 9.76
N HIS A 124 1.25 -14.22 9.46
CA HIS A 124 0.98 -13.33 8.33
C HIS A 124 1.83 -13.63 7.10
N GLU A 125 2.67 -14.68 7.16
CA GLU A 125 3.49 -15.14 6.03
C GLU A 125 4.37 -14.05 5.42
N PHE A 126 5.06 -13.28 6.26
CA PHE A 126 6.03 -12.30 5.78
C PHE A 126 7.27 -12.96 5.19
N PRO A 127 7.86 -12.39 4.13
CA PRO A 127 9.14 -12.89 3.60
C PRO A 127 10.25 -12.78 4.67
N CYS A 128 11.06 -13.83 4.82
CA CYS A 128 12.05 -13.92 5.91
C CYS A 128 13.15 -12.84 5.89
N HIS A 129 13.35 -12.15 4.77
CA HIS A 129 14.39 -11.13 4.60
C HIS A 129 13.90 -9.70 4.85
N VAL A 130 12.58 -9.51 5.07
CA VAL A 130 11.97 -8.18 5.18
C VAL A 130 11.65 -7.86 6.63
N GLY A 131 12.17 -6.74 7.13
CA GLY A 131 11.66 -6.12 8.37
C GLY A 131 10.27 -5.53 8.10
N VAL A 132 9.34 -5.75 9.01
CA VAL A 132 7.96 -5.24 8.88
C VAL A 132 7.62 -4.37 10.07
N MET A 133 7.11 -3.18 9.80
CA MET A 133 6.77 -2.19 10.79
C MET A 133 5.42 -1.56 10.46
N ASP A 134 4.43 -1.72 11.33
CA ASP A 134 3.14 -1.07 11.17
C ASP A 134 3.12 0.26 11.91
N TYR A 135 2.92 1.35 11.20
CA TYR A 135 2.89 2.68 11.81
C TYR A 135 1.70 2.87 12.75
N LEU A 136 0.59 2.17 12.54
CA LEU A 136 -0.52 2.20 13.48
C LEU A 136 -0.11 1.65 14.84
N ASP A 137 0.57 0.49 14.85
CA ASP A 137 1.02 -0.16 16.09
C ASP A 137 2.05 0.68 16.84
N ILE A 138 3.00 1.28 16.08
CA ILE A 138 4.01 2.17 16.65
C ILE A 138 3.33 3.40 17.24
N TYR A 139 2.48 4.04 16.47
CA TYR A 139 1.79 5.26 16.87
C TYR A 139 0.93 5.01 18.12
N ALA A 140 0.12 3.97 18.13
CA ALA A 140 -0.72 3.60 19.27
C ALA A 140 0.09 3.30 20.54
N LYS A 141 1.30 2.74 20.37
CA LYS A 141 2.17 2.39 21.51
C LYS A 141 2.97 3.56 22.08
N TRP A 142 3.40 4.48 21.21
CA TRP A 142 4.37 5.51 21.58
C TRP A 142 3.77 6.91 21.72
N ASP A 143 2.62 7.16 21.13
CA ASP A 143 1.94 8.44 21.26
C ASP A 143 1.22 8.55 22.60
N LYS A 144 1.80 9.32 23.51
CA LYS A 144 1.23 9.60 24.84
C LYS A 144 0.01 10.54 24.80
N THR A 145 -0.30 11.11 23.66
CA THR A 145 -1.48 11.98 23.46
C THR A 145 -2.74 11.22 23.02
N VAL A 146 -2.69 9.90 23.06
CA VAL A 146 -3.76 8.97 22.66
C VAL A 146 -5.09 9.25 23.36
N ASP A 147 -5.05 9.65 24.63
CA ASP A 147 -6.26 9.95 25.43
C ASP A 147 -7.08 11.13 24.87
N ILE A 148 -6.55 11.87 23.90
CA ILE A 148 -7.20 13.05 23.31
C ILE A 148 -7.83 12.72 21.95
N LYS A 149 -7.57 11.54 21.36
CA LYS A 149 -7.99 11.19 20.02
C LYS A 149 -9.19 10.25 20.04
N GLU A 150 -10.19 10.60 19.25
CA GLU A 150 -11.42 9.80 19.12
C GLU A 150 -11.18 8.45 18.47
N ASP A 151 -10.20 8.33 17.55
CA ASP A 151 -9.84 7.08 16.87
C ASP A 151 -8.40 7.10 16.30
N PHE A 152 -7.93 5.93 15.85
CA PHE A 152 -6.63 5.75 15.19
C PHE A 152 -6.73 5.70 13.67
N LYS A 153 -7.77 6.28 13.08
CA LYS A 153 -7.86 6.34 11.62
C LYS A 153 -6.76 7.24 11.06
N LEU A 154 -6.20 6.83 9.92
CA LEU A 154 -5.15 7.59 9.24
C LEU A 154 -5.55 9.06 8.98
N ASP A 155 -6.82 9.31 8.70
CA ASP A 155 -7.35 10.66 8.45
C ASP A 155 -7.29 11.53 9.72
N THR A 156 -7.75 11.00 10.85
CA THR A 156 -7.74 11.68 12.15
C THR A 156 -6.31 11.94 12.62
N VAL A 157 -5.45 10.93 12.52
CA VAL A 157 -4.05 11.05 12.94
C VAL A 157 -3.26 11.95 11.99
N GLY A 158 -3.49 11.84 10.69
CA GLY A 158 -2.87 12.70 9.67
C GLY A 158 -3.17 14.17 9.92
N GLU A 159 -4.44 14.51 10.21
CA GLU A 159 -4.82 15.89 10.55
C GLU A 159 -4.14 16.36 11.84
N ALA A 160 -4.15 15.53 12.88
CA ALA A 160 -3.61 15.90 14.19
C ALA A 160 -2.07 16.07 14.19
N VAL A 161 -1.34 15.24 13.43
CA VAL A 161 0.13 15.20 13.46
C VAL A 161 0.77 16.06 12.39
N VAL A 162 0.23 16.02 11.16
CA VAL A 162 0.82 16.69 9.99
C VAL A 162 -0.08 17.78 9.39
N GLY A 163 -1.28 17.98 9.94
CA GLY A 163 -2.24 18.96 9.45
C GLY A 163 -2.85 18.63 8.08
N ILE A 164 -2.76 17.39 7.64
CA ILE A 164 -3.22 16.95 6.31
C ILE A 164 -4.24 15.83 6.47
N ARG A 165 -5.38 15.97 5.82
CA ARG A 165 -6.39 14.91 5.69
C ARG A 165 -6.22 14.13 4.39
N LYS A 166 -6.87 12.97 4.31
CA LYS A 166 -6.99 12.21 3.07
C LYS A 166 -7.67 13.06 1.99
N ILE A 167 -7.21 12.94 0.76
CA ILE A 167 -7.87 13.56 -0.40
C ILE A 167 -9.28 12.99 -0.49
N LYS A 168 -10.29 13.87 -0.48
CA LYS A 168 -11.69 13.47 -0.65
C LYS A 168 -11.87 12.90 -2.06
N TYR A 169 -12.36 11.70 -2.13
CA TYR A 169 -12.72 11.07 -3.40
C TYR A 169 -14.17 11.42 -3.74
N GLU A 170 -14.35 12.10 -4.87
CA GLU A 170 -15.67 12.39 -5.43
C GLU A 170 -15.91 11.43 -6.61
N GLY A 171 -16.59 10.32 -6.38
CA GLY A 171 -16.91 9.33 -7.41
C GLY A 171 -17.29 7.97 -6.84
N THR A 172 -17.81 7.10 -7.70
CA THR A 172 -18.01 5.68 -7.39
C THR A 172 -16.77 4.88 -7.76
N ILE A 173 -16.32 4.02 -6.85
CA ILE A 173 -15.31 3.00 -7.17
C ILE A 173 -16.02 1.94 -8.01
N GLN A 174 -15.85 2.00 -9.33
CA GLN A 174 -16.30 0.96 -10.25
C GLN A 174 -15.16 0.04 -10.63
#